data_32530706d06eebd9127e997b95b69c42
#
_entry.id   32530706d06eebd9127e997b95b69c42
#
_cell.length_a   1.000
_cell.length_b   1.000
_cell.length_c   1.000
_cell.angle_alpha   90.00
_cell.angle_beta   90.00
_cell.angle_gamma   90.00
#
_symmetry.space_group_name_H-M   'P 1'
#
loop_
_entity.id
_entity.type
_entity.pdbx_description
1 polymer ?
#
loop_
_entity_poly.entity_id
_entity_poly.type
_entity_poly.pdbx_seq_one_letter_code
_entity_poly.pdbx_strand_id
1 'polypeptide(L)'
;MLAASLAGVCSLRAQTTNPLIAETRQAYTSVKGYLTRAAAAMPEENYSFKPTPEIRTFGALLAHIADHQMRYCSTALGARKEGTAATKTTKADLVAALAASFAECDAAWDSITDANATEMVGQRSKLGTLILDVMHSNEEYGYMAIYFRLKGIVPPSTDRSGAK
;
A
#
# COMPACT_ATOMS: atom_id res chain seq x y z
N MET A 1 49.69 42.28 11.51
CA MET A 1 49.29 41.16 10.68
C MET A 1 47.92 40.70 11.18
N LEU A 2 46.80 41.05 10.46
CA LEU A 2 45.47 40.62 10.79
C LEU A 2 45.14 39.34 9.95
N ALA A 3 44.89 38.25 10.61
CA ALA A 3 44.40 37.03 9.98
C ALA A 3 42.85 37.07 9.92
N ALA A 4 42.30 37.18 8.73
CA ALA A 4 40.87 37.11 8.49
C ALA A 4 40.46 35.63 8.36
N SER A 5 39.73 35.11 9.35
CA SER A 5 39.12 33.78 9.29
C SER A 5 37.85 33.85 8.44
N LEU A 6 37.86 33.26 7.25
CA LEU A 6 36.63 32.99 6.47
C LEU A 6 35.88 31.78 7.09
N ALA A 7 34.81 32.08 7.80
CA ALA A 7 33.84 31.05 8.18
C ALA A 7 32.97 30.66 6.96
N GLY A 8 33.26 29.52 6.36
CA GLY A 8 32.42 28.96 5.29
C GLY A 8 31.05 28.59 5.82
N VAL A 9 30.02 29.30 5.40
CA VAL A 9 28.61 28.95 5.67
C VAL A 9 28.25 27.76 4.78
N CYS A 10 28.25 26.55 5.36
CA CYS A 10 27.74 25.35 4.72
C CYS A 10 26.22 25.45 4.70
N SER A 11 25.65 25.96 3.60
CA SER A 11 24.19 25.92 3.40
C SER A 11 23.75 24.48 3.23
N LEU A 12 23.17 23.89 4.29
CA LEU A 12 22.36 22.67 4.18
C LEU A 12 21.17 23.01 3.26
N ARG A 13 21.29 22.68 1.98
CA ARG A 13 20.11 22.58 1.12
C ARG A 13 19.26 21.45 1.67
N ALA A 14 18.09 21.80 2.18
CA ALA A 14 17.06 20.81 2.40
C ALA A 14 16.83 20.08 1.06
N GLN A 15 17.13 18.77 1.01
CA GLN A 15 16.81 17.95 -0.14
C GLN A 15 15.30 17.97 -0.28
N THR A 16 14.78 18.66 -1.29
CA THR A 16 13.38 18.58 -1.66
C THR A 16 13.15 17.18 -2.17
N THR A 17 12.32 16.41 -1.47
CA THR A 17 11.92 15.05 -1.89
C THR A 17 11.39 15.11 -3.32
N ASN A 18 11.84 14.19 -4.17
CA ASN A 18 11.36 14.10 -5.56
C ASN A 18 9.83 14.06 -5.58
N PRO A 19 9.17 14.99 -6.29
CA PRO A 19 7.69 15.05 -6.32
C PRO A 19 7.03 13.73 -6.72
N LEU A 20 7.61 12.97 -7.65
CA LEU A 20 7.06 11.67 -8.07
C LEU A 20 7.05 10.65 -6.91
N ILE A 21 8.11 10.63 -6.10
CA ILE A 21 8.17 9.75 -4.92
C ILE A 21 7.14 10.22 -3.89
N ALA A 22 7.11 11.52 -3.60
CA ALA A 22 6.23 12.09 -2.58
C ALA A 22 4.75 11.89 -2.93
N GLU A 23 4.35 12.21 -4.15
CA GLU A 23 2.97 12.11 -4.63
C GLU A 23 2.51 10.65 -4.70
N THR A 24 3.37 9.74 -5.19
CA THR A 24 3.03 8.32 -5.24
C THR A 24 2.94 7.72 -3.85
N ARG A 25 3.82 8.11 -2.92
CA ARG A 25 3.73 7.70 -1.52
C ARG A 25 2.46 8.21 -0.84
N GLN A 26 2.00 9.41 -1.20
CA GLN A 26 0.72 9.92 -0.72
C GLN A 26 -0.45 9.07 -1.23
N ALA A 27 -0.42 8.67 -2.51
CA ALA A 27 -1.42 7.75 -3.08
C ALA A 27 -1.39 6.39 -2.36
N TYR A 28 -0.21 5.81 -2.11
CA TYR A 28 -0.05 4.61 -1.29
C TYR A 28 -0.70 4.77 0.09
N THR A 29 -0.42 5.84 0.80
CA THR A 29 -0.96 6.11 2.14
C THR A 29 -2.50 6.16 2.13
N SER A 30 -3.07 6.77 1.11
CA SER A 30 -4.53 6.87 0.94
C SER A 30 -5.15 5.49 0.72
N VAL A 31 -4.60 4.69 -0.20
CA VAL A 31 -5.08 3.34 -0.53
C VAL A 31 -4.92 2.40 0.67
N LYS A 32 -3.77 2.44 1.36
CA LYS A 32 -3.55 1.71 2.61
C LYS A 32 -4.64 2.01 3.64
N GLY A 33 -4.96 3.31 3.82
CA GLY A 33 -6.03 3.74 4.73
C GLY A 33 -7.39 3.19 4.32
N TYR A 34 -7.73 3.18 3.03
CA TYR A 34 -9.00 2.62 2.56
C TYR A 34 -9.09 1.11 2.77
N LEU A 35 -8.06 0.36 2.39
CA LEU A 35 -8.01 -1.09 2.52
C LEU A 35 -8.05 -1.54 3.99
N THR A 36 -7.29 -0.87 4.86
CA THR A 36 -7.29 -1.18 6.30
C THR A 36 -8.67 -0.98 6.90
N ARG A 37 -9.33 0.15 6.60
CA ARG A 37 -10.70 0.40 7.09
C ARG A 37 -11.71 -0.55 6.46
N ALA A 38 -11.56 -0.90 5.18
CA ALA A 38 -12.44 -1.85 4.52
C ALA A 38 -12.37 -3.23 5.17
N ALA A 39 -11.16 -3.73 5.42
CA ALA A 39 -10.98 -5.02 6.10
C ALA A 39 -11.61 -5.00 7.51
N ALA A 40 -11.44 -3.92 8.27
CA ALA A 40 -12.02 -3.81 9.61
C ALA A 40 -13.56 -3.69 9.59
N ALA A 41 -14.11 -2.84 8.69
CA ALA A 41 -15.53 -2.47 8.69
C ALA A 41 -16.45 -3.55 8.10
N MET A 42 -15.97 -4.40 7.19
CA MET A 42 -16.78 -5.49 6.65
C MET A 42 -17.12 -6.49 7.75
N PRO A 43 -18.41 -6.78 8.04
CA PRO A 43 -18.80 -7.82 8.98
C PRO A 43 -18.25 -9.20 8.60
N GLU A 44 -17.91 -10.01 9.60
CA GLU A 44 -17.25 -11.30 9.38
C GLU A 44 -18.07 -12.25 8.51
N GLU A 45 -19.39 -12.29 8.71
CA GLU A 45 -20.33 -13.09 7.92
C GLU A 45 -20.32 -12.72 6.42
N ASN A 46 -19.87 -11.53 6.07
CA ASN A 46 -19.78 -11.08 4.69
C ASN A 46 -18.42 -11.38 4.03
N TYR A 47 -17.45 -11.95 4.77
CA TYR A 47 -16.17 -12.34 4.18
C TYR A 47 -16.31 -13.48 3.14
N SER A 48 -17.33 -14.33 3.28
CA SER A 48 -17.67 -15.36 2.30
C SER A 48 -18.55 -14.88 1.14
N PHE A 49 -19.04 -13.63 1.21
CA PHE A 49 -19.91 -13.08 0.17
C PHE A 49 -19.14 -12.82 -1.13
N LYS A 50 -19.75 -13.16 -2.26
CA LYS A 50 -19.32 -12.80 -3.62
C LYS A 50 -20.51 -12.34 -4.45
N PRO A 51 -20.34 -11.33 -5.32
CA PRO A 51 -21.45 -10.81 -6.15
C PRO A 51 -22.00 -11.81 -7.14
N THR A 52 -21.12 -12.58 -7.79
CA THR A 52 -21.45 -13.66 -8.75
C THR A 52 -20.54 -14.87 -8.54
N PRO A 53 -20.88 -16.05 -9.08
CA PRO A 53 -20.04 -17.25 -8.94
C PRO A 53 -18.59 -17.10 -9.42
N GLU A 54 -18.36 -16.28 -10.44
CA GLU A 54 -17.06 -16.10 -11.11
C GLU A 54 -16.12 -15.15 -10.35
N ILE A 55 -16.68 -14.33 -9.47
CA ILE A 55 -15.92 -13.31 -8.73
C ILE A 55 -15.41 -13.88 -7.40
N ARG A 56 -14.27 -13.40 -6.92
CA ARG A 56 -13.73 -13.79 -5.61
C ARG A 56 -14.71 -13.43 -4.49
N THR A 57 -14.68 -14.17 -3.38
CA THR A 57 -15.30 -13.70 -2.13
C THR A 57 -14.56 -12.47 -1.62
N PHE A 58 -15.20 -11.68 -0.74
CA PHE A 58 -14.55 -10.53 -0.11
C PHE A 58 -13.23 -10.93 0.60
N GLY A 59 -13.24 -12.02 1.35
CA GLY A 59 -12.04 -12.53 2.01
C GLY A 59 -10.96 -12.98 1.05
N ALA A 60 -11.33 -13.66 -0.06
CA ALA A 60 -10.37 -14.05 -1.08
C ALA A 60 -9.79 -12.86 -1.86
N LEU A 61 -10.57 -11.79 -2.03
CA LEU A 61 -10.09 -10.53 -2.61
C LEU A 61 -9.09 -9.85 -1.68
N LEU A 62 -9.38 -9.81 -0.38
CA LEU A 62 -8.47 -9.26 0.64
C LEU A 62 -7.15 -10.05 0.70
N ALA A 63 -7.22 -11.39 0.65
CA ALA A 63 -6.05 -12.25 0.58
C ALA A 63 -5.20 -11.97 -0.66
N HIS A 64 -5.83 -11.82 -1.82
CA HIS A 64 -5.16 -11.49 -3.07
C HIS A 64 -4.39 -10.17 -2.99
N ILE A 65 -4.99 -9.14 -2.40
CA ILE A 65 -4.34 -7.84 -2.18
C ILE A 65 -3.11 -8.01 -1.27
N ALA A 66 -3.25 -8.69 -0.13
CA ALA A 66 -2.15 -8.90 0.81
C ALA A 66 -0.98 -9.68 0.19
N ASP A 67 -1.27 -10.73 -0.58
CA ASP A 67 -0.24 -11.54 -1.26
C ASP A 67 0.45 -10.73 -2.38
N HIS A 68 -0.30 -9.91 -3.11
CA HIS A 68 0.26 -9.03 -4.13
C HIS A 68 1.21 -8.00 -3.50
N GLN A 69 0.78 -7.29 -2.46
CA GLN A 69 1.59 -6.32 -1.73
C GLN A 69 2.86 -6.93 -1.16
N MET A 70 2.76 -8.10 -0.48
CA MET A 70 3.91 -8.82 0.04
C MET A 70 4.95 -9.06 -1.06
N ARG A 71 4.52 -9.58 -2.20
CA ARG A 71 5.40 -9.89 -3.33
C ARG A 71 6.06 -8.65 -3.93
N TYR A 72 5.29 -7.58 -4.20
CA TYR A 72 5.82 -6.41 -4.88
C TYR A 72 6.69 -5.54 -3.98
N CYS A 73 6.26 -5.32 -2.74
CA CYS A 73 7.04 -4.52 -1.80
C CYS A 73 8.36 -5.19 -1.41
N SER A 74 8.35 -6.51 -1.17
CA SER A 74 9.59 -7.26 -0.92
C SER A 74 10.50 -7.33 -2.15
N THR A 75 9.92 -7.34 -3.36
CA THR A 75 10.71 -7.23 -4.60
C THR A 75 11.42 -5.88 -4.68
N ALA A 76 10.73 -4.78 -4.34
CA ALA A 76 11.33 -3.45 -4.30
C ALA A 76 12.46 -3.35 -3.27
N LEU A 77 12.37 -4.12 -2.18
CA LEU A 77 13.44 -4.26 -1.17
C LEU A 77 14.61 -5.15 -1.64
N GLY A 78 14.50 -5.81 -2.80
CA GLY A 78 15.52 -6.69 -3.34
C GLY A 78 15.48 -8.14 -2.81
N ALA A 79 14.49 -8.51 -2.01
CA ALA A 79 14.36 -9.85 -1.40
C ALA A 79 12.92 -10.35 -1.52
N ARG A 80 12.53 -10.78 -2.73
CA ARG A 80 11.16 -11.22 -3.03
C ARG A 80 10.66 -12.31 -2.09
N LYS A 81 9.49 -12.06 -1.49
CA LYS A 81 8.74 -13.00 -0.66
C LYS A 81 7.40 -13.32 -1.34
N GLU A 82 6.92 -14.53 -1.14
CA GLU A 82 5.55 -14.88 -1.53
C GLU A 82 4.62 -14.69 -0.32
N GLY A 83 3.43 -14.19 -0.59
CA GLY A 83 2.39 -14.07 0.43
C GLY A 83 1.77 -15.44 0.76
N THR A 84 1.13 -15.52 1.91
CA THR A 84 0.43 -16.72 2.38
C THR A 84 -1.02 -16.43 2.77
N ALA A 85 -1.53 -15.25 2.45
CA ALA A 85 -2.88 -14.84 2.82
C ALA A 85 -3.96 -15.70 2.15
N ALA A 86 -3.71 -16.22 0.95
CA ALA A 86 -4.62 -17.12 0.25
C ALA A 86 -4.94 -18.42 1.01
N THR A 87 -4.12 -18.80 1.99
CA THR A 87 -4.36 -19.96 2.86
C THR A 87 -5.21 -19.64 4.09
N LYS A 88 -5.55 -18.37 4.32
CA LYS A 88 -6.30 -17.89 5.49
C LYS A 88 -7.80 -17.88 5.20
N THR A 89 -8.59 -18.21 6.21
CA THR A 89 -10.04 -18.32 6.07
C THR A 89 -10.82 -17.44 7.05
N THR A 90 -10.20 -17.02 8.16
CA THR A 90 -10.87 -16.17 9.16
C THR A 90 -10.64 -14.69 8.87
N LYS A 91 -11.58 -13.83 9.26
CA LYS A 91 -11.40 -12.38 9.19
C LYS A 91 -10.13 -11.94 9.93
N ALA A 92 -9.93 -12.46 11.15
CA ALA A 92 -8.78 -12.08 11.98
C ALA A 92 -7.44 -12.38 11.28
N ASP A 93 -7.30 -13.58 10.70
CA ASP A 93 -6.07 -13.98 10.00
C ASP A 93 -5.84 -13.17 8.73
N LEU A 94 -6.90 -12.86 7.98
CA LEU A 94 -6.84 -12.05 6.76
C LEU A 94 -6.47 -10.60 7.07
N VAL A 95 -7.04 -10.01 8.12
CA VAL A 95 -6.68 -8.66 8.60
C VAL A 95 -5.22 -8.63 9.05
N ALA A 96 -4.76 -9.65 9.78
CA ALA A 96 -3.36 -9.75 10.20
C ALA A 96 -2.42 -9.90 8.99
N ALA A 97 -2.78 -10.70 7.99
CA ALA A 97 -1.99 -10.85 6.77
C ALA A 97 -1.91 -9.54 5.97
N LEU A 98 -3.00 -8.79 5.86
CA LEU A 98 -3.00 -7.46 5.25
C LEU A 98 -2.11 -6.49 6.02
N ALA A 99 -2.17 -6.49 7.34
CA ALA A 99 -1.31 -5.63 8.16
C ALA A 99 0.19 -5.97 7.98
N ALA A 100 0.53 -7.26 7.90
CA ALA A 100 1.90 -7.71 7.64
C ALA A 100 2.39 -7.28 6.25
N SER A 101 1.54 -7.37 5.21
CA SER A 101 1.90 -6.91 3.87
C SER A 101 2.10 -5.39 3.81
N PHE A 102 1.31 -4.61 4.54
CA PHE A 102 1.54 -3.17 4.67
C PHE A 102 2.83 -2.83 5.40
N ALA A 103 3.21 -3.59 6.42
CA ALA A 103 4.50 -3.38 7.09
C ALA A 103 5.69 -3.58 6.13
N GLU A 104 5.61 -4.57 5.24
CA GLU A 104 6.61 -4.78 4.17
C GLU A 104 6.61 -3.60 3.17
N CYS A 105 5.43 -3.11 2.79
CA CYS A 105 5.30 -1.95 1.90
C CYS A 105 5.80 -0.65 2.56
N ASP A 106 5.49 -0.43 3.84
CA ASP A 106 6.02 0.73 4.58
C ASP A 106 7.56 0.72 4.55
N ALA A 107 8.19 -0.42 4.84
CA ALA A 107 9.65 -0.57 4.77
C ALA A 107 10.18 -0.29 3.35
N ALA A 108 9.48 -0.76 2.31
CA ALA A 108 9.87 -0.50 0.93
C ALA A 108 9.78 0.99 0.58
N TRP A 109 8.69 1.68 0.95
CA TRP A 109 8.53 3.12 0.76
C TRP A 109 9.52 3.95 1.56
N ASP A 110 9.90 3.51 2.76
CA ASP A 110 10.90 4.18 3.60
C ASP A 110 12.32 4.05 3.04
N SER A 111 12.58 2.99 2.26
CA SER A 111 13.86 2.74 1.62
C SER A 111 14.09 3.51 0.31
N ILE A 112 13.04 4.09 -0.31
CA ILE A 112 13.13 4.78 -1.60
C ILE A 112 13.74 6.17 -1.43
N THR A 113 14.73 6.44 -2.26
CA THR A 113 15.42 7.74 -2.38
C THR A 113 15.56 8.12 -3.85
N ASP A 114 15.89 9.36 -4.13
CA ASP A 114 16.18 9.83 -5.50
C ASP A 114 17.33 9.02 -6.14
N ALA A 115 18.30 8.59 -5.34
CA ALA A 115 19.46 7.85 -5.82
C ALA A 115 19.10 6.41 -6.26
N ASN A 116 18.12 5.78 -5.61
CA ASN A 116 17.79 4.36 -5.87
C ASN A 116 16.44 4.12 -6.56
N ALA A 117 15.63 5.14 -6.72
CA ALA A 117 14.28 5.02 -7.29
C ALA A 117 14.26 4.35 -8.69
N THR A 118 15.29 4.59 -9.48
CA THR A 118 15.43 4.06 -10.84
C THR A 118 16.25 2.76 -10.91
N GLU A 119 16.79 2.27 -9.80
CA GLU A 119 17.48 0.97 -9.75
C GLU A 119 16.52 -0.16 -10.16
N MET A 120 16.99 -1.02 -11.05
CA MET A 120 16.19 -2.13 -11.56
C MET A 120 16.10 -3.29 -10.57
N VAL A 121 14.87 -3.77 -10.34
CA VAL A 121 14.56 -4.99 -9.59
C VAL A 121 13.79 -5.94 -10.51
N GLY A 122 14.52 -6.72 -11.30
CA GLY A 122 13.96 -7.50 -12.39
C GLY A 122 13.64 -6.62 -13.60
N GLN A 123 12.39 -6.63 -14.08
CA GLN A 123 11.98 -5.89 -15.28
C GLN A 123 11.52 -4.46 -15.02
N ARG A 124 11.48 -4.00 -13.77
CA ARG A 124 11.02 -2.67 -13.36
C ARG A 124 12.01 -2.01 -12.42
N SER A 125 11.97 -0.70 -12.36
CA SER A 125 12.65 0.04 -11.30
C SER A 125 11.98 -0.20 -9.94
N LYS A 126 12.69 0.07 -8.85
CA LYS A 126 12.14 0.04 -7.49
C LYS A 126 10.87 0.88 -7.39
N LEU A 127 10.94 2.15 -7.79
CA LEU A 127 9.77 3.04 -7.78
C LEU A 127 8.65 2.52 -8.70
N GLY A 128 8.98 2.06 -9.91
CA GLY A 128 8.01 1.48 -10.84
C GLY A 128 7.30 0.23 -10.29
N THR A 129 8.00 -0.57 -9.47
CA THR A 129 7.42 -1.72 -8.77
C THR A 129 6.42 -1.27 -7.70
N LEU A 130 6.75 -0.23 -6.92
CA LEU A 130 5.86 0.33 -5.91
C LEU A 130 4.66 1.06 -6.53
N ILE A 131 4.85 1.76 -7.66
CA ILE A 131 3.73 2.36 -8.42
C ILE A 131 2.74 1.29 -8.87
N LEU A 132 3.24 0.16 -9.39
CA LEU A 132 2.39 -0.94 -9.82
C LEU A 132 1.59 -1.52 -8.65
N ASP A 133 2.20 -1.65 -7.47
CA ASP A 133 1.50 -2.09 -6.26
C ASP A 133 0.36 -1.13 -5.86
N VAL A 134 0.62 0.19 -5.89
CA VAL A 134 -0.40 1.21 -5.61
C VAL A 134 -1.56 1.14 -6.62
N MET A 135 -1.24 1.01 -7.91
CA MET A 135 -2.25 0.92 -8.96
C MET A 135 -3.14 -0.31 -8.78
N HIS A 136 -2.55 -1.49 -8.57
CA HIS A 136 -3.28 -2.72 -8.31
C HIS A 136 -4.12 -2.62 -7.03
N SER A 137 -3.53 -2.15 -5.94
CA SER A 137 -4.26 -2.01 -4.67
C SER A 137 -5.44 -1.03 -4.76
N ASN A 138 -5.33 0.03 -5.56
CA ASN A 138 -6.41 0.97 -5.80
C ASN A 138 -7.53 0.37 -6.67
N GLU A 139 -7.16 -0.40 -7.70
CA GLU A 139 -8.11 -1.16 -8.53
C GLU A 139 -8.93 -2.14 -7.69
N GLU A 140 -8.25 -2.96 -6.88
CA GLU A 140 -8.88 -3.96 -6.03
C GLU A 140 -9.76 -3.32 -4.94
N TYR A 141 -9.35 -2.16 -4.40
CA TYR A 141 -10.21 -1.38 -3.51
C TYR A 141 -11.50 -0.91 -4.22
N GLY A 142 -11.40 -0.51 -5.48
CA GLY A 142 -12.57 -0.17 -6.29
C GLY A 142 -13.56 -1.33 -6.38
N TYR A 143 -13.06 -2.55 -6.58
CA TYR A 143 -13.91 -3.76 -6.53
C TYR A 143 -14.48 -3.97 -5.12
N MET A 144 -13.69 -3.86 -4.06
CA MET A 144 -14.19 -4.00 -2.68
C MET A 144 -15.31 -3.01 -2.35
N ALA A 145 -15.26 -1.79 -2.87
CA ALA A 145 -16.31 -0.78 -2.67
C ALA A 145 -17.67 -1.24 -3.21
N ILE A 146 -17.70 -2.05 -4.26
CA ILE A 146 -18.94 -2.65 -4.79
C ILE A 146 -19.53 -3.64 -3.78
N TYR A 147 -18.70 -4.49 -3.13
CA TYR A 147 -19.17 -5.43 -2.11
C TYR A 147 -19.84 -4.70 -0.94
N PHE A 148 -19.25 -3.59 -0.49
CA PHE A 148 -19.85 -2.74 0.54
C PHE A 148 -21.24 -2.25 0.14
N ARG A 149 -21.38 -1.70 -1.06
CA ARG A 149 -22.67 -1.17 -1.56
C ARG A 149 -23.71 -2.25 -1.73
N LEU A 150 -23.34 -3.44 -2.21
CA LEU A 150 -24.24 -4.58 -2.32
C LEU A 150 -24.73 -5.09 -0.96
N LYS A 151 -23.98 -4.80 0.12
CA LYS A 151 -24.36 -5.11 1.50
C LYS A 151 -25.02 -3.93 2.23
N GLY A 152 -25.30 -2.83 1.53
CA GLY A 152 -25.91 -1.62 2.13
C GLY A 152 -24.96 -0.87 3.06
N ILE A 153 -23.63 -1.11 2.97
CA ILE A 153 -22.61 -0.47 3.80
C ILE A 153 -21.93 0.64 2.99
N VAL A 154 -21.62 1.77 3.63
CA VAL A 154 -20.89 2.87 3.00
C VAL A 154 -19.41 2.49 2.87
N PRO A 155 -18.82 2.56 1.65
CA PRO A 155 -17.40 2.28 1.47
C PRO A 155 -16.51 3.30 2.20
N PRO A 156 -15.36 2.89 2.78
CA PRO A 156 -14.47 3.78 3.54
C PRO A 156 -13.99 5.05 2.81
N SER A 157 -13.87 5.02 1.48
CA SER A 157 -13.46 6.20 0.69
C SER A 157 -14.56 7.27 0.59
N THR A 158 -15.81 6.92 0.84
CA THR A 158 -16.99 7.82 0.77
C THR A 158 -17.67 8.02 2.11
N ASP A 159 -17.22 7.31 3.15
CA ASP A 159 -17.71 7.47 4.51
C ASP A 159 -17.20 8.79 5.10
N ARG A 160 -18.12 9.70 5.40
CA ARG A 160 -17.84 11.00 6.03
C ARG A 160 -18.25 11.06 7.49
N SER A 161 -18.66 9.94 8.09
CA SER A 161 -19.16 9.91 9.48
C SER A 161 -18.12 10.33 10.51
N GLY A 162 -16.81 10.19 10.21
CA GLY A 162 -15.69 10.62 11.04
C GLY A 162 -15.06 11.97 10.68
N ALA A 163 -15.56 12.67 9.65
CA ALA A 163 -15.06 13.98 9.25
C ALA A 163 -15.79 15.06 10.05
N LYS A 164 -15.27 15.38 11.24
CA LYS A 164 -15.63 16.58 12.03
C LYS A 164 -14.43 17.51 12.08
#